data_1855119fcd554d83051363f4dd028327
#
_entry.id   1855119fcd554d83051363f4dd028327
#
_cell.length_a   1.000
_cell.length_b   1.000
_cell.length_c   1.000
_cell.angle_alpha   90.00
_cell.angle_beta   90.00
_cell.angle_gamma   90.00
#
_symmetry.space_group_name_H-M   'P 1'
#
loop_
_entity.id
_entity.type
_entity.pdbx_description
1 polymer ?
#
loop_
_entity_poly.entity_id
_entity_poly.type
_entity_poly.pdbx_seq_one_letter_code
_entity_poly.pdbx_strand_id
1 'polypeptide(L)'
;IVDPATLQVLPSGEVGELVTRGEQVMTGYWRNDAANRDAFIEIDGERYFRTGDLAMVDEDGYYFMRDRLKRMINASGLKVWPAEVENAMYEHPAVHEACVIAVPDVKRGENVMVLLVLKPGFQGQVSEQDIIDWSRQRMAVYKAPRIVRFVDSLPKSGTGKILWRQLQEQEHARVNSASAQETP
;
A
#
# COMPACT_ATOMS: atom_id res chain seq x y z
N ILE A 1 -7.82 17.46 2.44
CA ILE A 1 -7.52 16.33 1.55
C ILE A 1 -7.30 16.88 0.15
N VAL A 2 -6.22 16.47 -0.51
CA VAL A 2 -5.87 16.92 -1.87
C VAL A 2 -5.67 15.74 -2.80
N ASP A 3 -5.90 15.94 -4.09
CA ASP A 3 -5.50 14.98 -5.11
C ASP A 3 -3.96 14.90 -5.17
N PRO A 4 -3.35 13.72 -5.05
CA PRO A 4 -1.89 13.60 -4.98
C PRO A 4 -1.14 14.04 -6.25
N ALA A 5 -1.81 14.04 -7.40
CA ALA A 5 -1.21 14.39 -8.69
C ALA A 5 -1.40 15.86 -9.04
N THR A 6 -2.61 16.40 -8.83
CA THR A 6 -2.95 17.78 -9.19
C THR A 6 -2.78 18.77 -8.04
N LEU A 7 -2.69 18.28 -6.80
CA LEU A 7 -2.63 19.05 -5.55
C LEU A 7 -3.87 19.92 -5.29
N GLN A 8 -4.95 19.69 -6.02
CA GLN A 8 -6.22 20.38 -5.80
C GLN A 8 -6.97 19.79 -4.60
N VAL A 9 -7.65 20.65 -3.85
CA VAL A 9 -8.49 20.22 -2.73
C VAL A 9 -9.66 19.40 -3.25
N LEU A 10 -9.86 18.22 -2.63
CA LEU A 10 -10.95 17.31 -2.97
C LEU A 10 -12.19 17.57 -2.11
N PRO A 11 -13.39 17.34 -2.64
CA PRO A 11 -14.62 17.41 -1.88
C PRO A 11 -14.69 16.31 -0.79
N SER A 12 -15.56 16.49 0.21
CA SER A 12 -15.85 15.49 1.23
C SER A 12 -16.28 14.17 0.59
N GLY A 13 -15.83 13.06 1.19
CA GLY A 13 -16.09 11.70 0.70
C GLY A 13 -15.08 11.18 -0.32
N GLU A 14 -14.23 12.02 -0.88
CA GLU A 14 -13.17 11.58 -1.79
C GLU A 14 -11.87 11.24 -1.05
N VAL A 15 -11.15 10.24 -1.58
CA VAL A 15 -9.87 9.79 -1.02
C VAL A 15 -8.72 10.52 -1.69
N GLY A 16 -7.90 11.19 -0.90
CA GLY A 16 -6.71 11.90 -1.36
C GLY A 16 -5.60 11.94 -0.32
N GLU A 17 -4.53 12.68 -0.61
CA GLU A 17 -3.44 12.88 0.34
C GLU A 17 -3.87 13.83 1.46
N LEU A 18 -3.65 13.40 2.70
CA LEU A 18 -3.83 14.25 3.87
C LEU A 18 -2.68 15.26 3.92
N VAL A 19 -3.03 16.54 3.93
CA VAL A 19 -2.08 17.64 4.16
C VAL A 19 -2.44 18.38 5.43
N THR A 20 -1.45 18.92 6.12
CA THR A 20 -1.67 19.59 7.40
C THR A 20 -0.85 20.86 7.53
N ARG A 21 -1.36 21.81 8.29
CA ARG A 21 -0.65 23.02 8.71
C ARG A 21 -0.87 23.30 10.19
N GLY A 22 -0.02 24.08 10.79
CA GLY A 22 -0.13 24.49 12.18
C GLY A 22 1.22 24.63 12.85
N GLU A 23 1.24 25.12 14.07
CA GLU A 23 2.48 25.36 14.84
C GLU A 23 3.26 24.07 15.13
N GLN A 24 2.58 22.91 15.12
CA GLN A 24 3.19 21.59 15.31
C GLN A 24 3.95 21.10 14.07
N VAL A 25 3.77 21.74 12.91
CA VAL A 25 4.45 21.34 11.67
C VAL A 25 5.84 21.92 11.64
N MET A 26 6.84 21.07 11.36
CA MET A 26 8.23 21.50 11.21
C MET A 26 8.40 22.57 10.13
N THR A 27 9.40 23.43 10.28
CA THR A 27 9.74 24.44 9.27
C THR A 27 10.35 23.86 8.01
N GLY A 28 10.94 22.66 8.09
CA GLY A 28 11.53 21.95 6.96
C GLY A 28 12.62 20.97 7.37
N TYR A 29 13.13 20.22 6.40
CA TYR A 29 14.31 19.38 6.55
C TYR A 29 15.58 20.21 6.50
N TRP A 30 16.49 19.98 7.44
CA TRP A 30 17.73 20.72 7.56
C TRP A 30 18.62 20.54 6.33
N ARG A 31 19.00 21.66 5.67
CA ARG A 31 19.87 21.69 4.49
C ARG A 31 19.46 20.72 3.36
N ASN A 32 18.16 20.51 3.17
CA ASN A 32 17.64 19.61 2.14
C ASN A 32 16.48 20.27 1.37
N ASP A 33 16.84 21.20 0.47
CA ASP A 33 15.88 21.98 -0.29
C ASP A 33 15.04 21.11 -1.25
N ALA A 34 15.61 20.02 -1.75
CA ALA A 34 14.88 19.08 -2.61
C ALA A 34 13.75 18.41 -1.83
N ALA A 35 14.06 17.85 -0.65
CA ALA A 35 13.03 17.26 0.19
C ALA A 35 11.99 18.29 0.67
N ASN A 36 12.40 19.53 0.90
CA ASN A 36 11.48 20.60 1.29
C ASN A 36 10.50 20.97 0.18
N ARG A 37 10.94 21.02 -1.08
CA ARG A 37 10.04 21.24 -2.22
C ARG A 37 8.99 20.16 -2.35
N ASP A 38 9.35 18.90 -2.10
CA ASP A 38 8.44 17.77 -2.21
C ASP A 38 7.50 17.64 -0.99
N ALA A 39 7.98 18.06 0.19
CA ALA A 39 7.26 17.90 1.45
C ALA A 39 6.20 18.97 1.72
N PHE A 40 6.22 20.07 1.01
CA PHE A 40 5.30 21.18 1.26
C PHE A 40 4.63 21.65 -0.03
N ILE A 41 3.37 22.06 0.13
CA ILE A 41 2.56 22.69 -0.94
C ILE A 41 1.95 23.99 -0.41
N GLU A 42 1.53 24.86 -1.32
CA GLU A 42 0.80 26.08 -1.02
C GLU A 42 -0.66 25.93 -1.47
N ILE A 43 -1.60 26.26 -0.58
CA ILE A 43 -3.04 26.28 -0.85
C ILE A 43 -3.55 27.61 -0.30
N ASP A 44 -4.15 28.43 -1.15
CA ASP A 44 -4.72 29.75 -0.79
C ASP A 44 -3.71 30.68 -0.06
N GLY A 45 -2.44 30.65 -0.48
CA GLY A 45 -1.36 31.43 0.14
C GLY A 45 -0.83 30.88 1.48
N GLU A 46 -1.31 29.71 1.90
CA GLU A 46 -0.91 29.06 3.13
C GLU A 46 -0.11 27.78 2.88
N ARG A 47 0.95 27.58 3.66
CA ARG A 47 1.87 26.44 3.50
C ARG A 47 1.37 25.22 4.27
N TYR A 48 1.25 24.09 3.57
CA TYR A 48 0.83 22.79 4.12
C TYR A 48 1.94 21.74 3.96
N PHE A 49 2.08 20.90 4.97
CA PHE A 49 2.94 19.73 4.95
C PHE A 49 2.20 18.54 4.35
N ARG A 50 2.83 17.87 3.40
CA ARG A 50 2.35 16.62 2.79
C ARG A 50 2.71 15.45 3.69
N THR A 51 1.71 14.77 4.25
CA THR A 51 1.95 13.66 5.18
C THR A 51 2.35 12.37 4.48
N GLY A 52 2.00 12.23 3.20
CA GLY A 52 2.12 10.99 2.44
C GLY A 52 1.12 9.92 2.88
N ASP A 53 0.18 10.26 3.76
CA ASP A 53 -0.93 9.41 4.16
C ASP A 53 -2.16 9.73 3.31
N LEU A 54 -2.90 8.69 2.94
CA LEU A 54 -4.17 8.80 2.25
C LEU A 54 -5.31 8.76 3.26
N ALA A 55 -6.22 9.68 3.12
CA ALA A 55 -7.41 9.78 3.95
C ALA A 55 -8.59 10.30 3.14
N MET A 56 -9.78 10.18 3.70
CA MET A 56 -10.95 10.92 3.27
C MET A 56 -11.52 11.64 4.49
N VAL A 57 -12.24 12.72 4.25
CA VAL A 57 -13.04 13.43 5.26
C VAL A 57 -14.51 13.31 4.89
N ASP A 58 -15.38 13.00 5.84
CA ASP A 58 -16.82 12.97 5.61
C ASP A 58 -17.47 14.35 5.77
N GLU A 59 -18.79 14.43 5.60
CA GLU A 59 -19.55 15.68 5.71
C GLU A 59 -19.59 16.21 7.15
N ASP A 60 -19.40 15.33 8.16
CA ASP A 60 -19.34 15.67 9.58
C ASP A 60 -17.94 16.13 10.04
N GLY A 61 -16.94 16.06 9.14
CA GLY A 61 -15.56 16.48 9.41
C GLY A 61 -14.67 15.40 10.04
N TYR A 62 -15.11 14.12 10.08
CA TYR A 62 -14.27 13.02 10.54
C TYR A 62 -13.32 12.53 9.46
N TYR A 63 -12.06 12.29 9.87
CA TYR A 63 -11.02 11.79 8.98
C TYR A 63 -10.87 10.28 9.09
N PHE A 64 -10.93 9.61 7.95
CA PHE A 64 -10.75 8.16 7.83
C PHE A 64 -9.44 7.88 7.10
N MET A 65 -8.46 7.35 7.83
CA MET A 65 -7.19 6.94 7.24
C MET A 65 -7.39 5.73 6.34
N ARG A 66 -6.77 5.74 5.16
CA ARG A 66 -6.91 4.67 4.16
C ARG A 66 -5.62 3.87 3.99
N ASP A 67 -4.54 4.52 3.58
CA ASP A 67 -3.24 3.88 3.33
C ASP A 67 -2.11 4.93 3.30
N ARG A 68 -0.93 4.49 2.88
CA ARG A 68 0.21 5.33 2.53
C ARG A 68 0.30 5.53 1.02
N LEU A 69 0.49 6.78 0.56
CA LEU A 69 0.62 7.09 -0.87
C LEU A 69 1.70 6.25 -1.58
N LYS A 70 2.85 6.04 -0.90
CA LYS A 70 3.97 5.24 -1.42
C LYS A 70 3.73 3.73 -1.47
N ARG A 71 2.61 3.25 -0.92
CA ARG A 71 2.21 1.84 -0.97
C ARG A 71 1.25 1.54 -2.12
N MET A 72 0.69 2.56 -2.75
CA MET A 72 -0.26 2.39 -3.84
C MET A 72 0.34 1.51 -4.94
N ILE A 73 -0.42 0.50 -5.35
CA ILE A 73 -0.08 -0.40 -6.46
C ILE A 73 -0.81 0.08 -7.69
N ASN A 74 -0.09 0.26 -8.80
CA ASN A 74 -0.67 0.64 -10.07
C ASN A 74 -0.82 -0.59 -10.98
N ALA A 75 -1.94 -1.28 -10.83
CA ALA A 75 -2.25 -2.47 -11.61
C ALA A 75 -2.96 -2.10 -12.93
N SER A 76 -2.22 -1.95 -14.02
CA SER A 76 -2.77 -1.57 -15.36
C SER A 76 -3.52 -0.23 -15.35
N GLY A 77 -3.00 0.78 -14.64
CA GLY A 77 -3.65 2.09 -14.50
C GLY A 77 -4.71 2.18 -13.40
N LEU A 78 -5.07 1.06 -12.77
CA LEU A 78 -6.01 1.02 -11.67
C LEU A 78 -5.26 1.06 -10.33
N LYS A 79 -5.65 1.98 -9.47
CA LYS A 79 -5.05 2.16 -8.13
C LYS A 79 -5.58 1.09 -7.18
N VAL A 80 -4.67 0.33 -6.57
CA VAL A 80 -4.98 -0.64 -5.53
C VAL A 80 -4.30 -0.22 -4.23
N TRP A 81 -5.07 -0.19 -3.17
CA TRP A 81 -4.60 0.17 -1.83
C TRP A 81 -4.29 -1.09 -1.05
N PRO A 82 -3.02 -1.37 -0.70
CA PRO A 82 -2.62 -2.55 0.06
C PRO A 82 -3.44 -2.78 1.32
N ALA A 83 -3.70 -1.75 2.10
CA ALA A 83 -4.48 -1.88 3.34
C ALA A 83 -5.90 -2.40 3.11
N GLU A 84 -6.56 -2.05 1.99
CA GLU A 84 -7.88 -2.57 1.64
C GLU A 84 -7.83 -4.08 1.37
N VAL A 85 -6.80 -4.52 0.65
CA VAL A 85 -6.61 -5.94 0.36
C VAL A 85 -6.21 -6.70 1.62
N GLU A 86 -5.29 -6.14 2.44
CA GLU A 86 -4.88 -6.72 3.73
C GLU A 86 -6.08 -6.92 4.66
N ASN A 87 -6.96 -5.92 4.79
CA ASN A 87 -8.16 -6.01 5.61
C ASN A 87 -9.07 -7.14 5.15
N ALA A 88 -9.29 -7.28 3.85
CA ALA A 88 -10.06 -8.40 3.32
C ALA A 88 -9.38 -9.74 3.60
N MET A 89 -8.04 -9.85 3.49
CA MET A 89 -7.33 -11.09 3.82
C MET A 89 -7.53 -11.52 5.28
N TYR A 90 -7.59 -10.58 6.22
CA TYR A 90 -7.85 -10.91 7.63
C TYR A 90 -9.24 -11.53 7.89
N GLU A 91 -10.20 -11.39 6.97
CA GLU A 91 -11.50 -12.07 7.05
C GLU A 91 -11.41 -13.56 6.70
N HIS A 92 -10.31 -14.00 6.05
CA HIS A 92 -10.14 -15.40 5.73
C HIS A 92 -9.80 -16.24 6.97
N PRO A 93 -10.51 -17.35 7.24
CA PRO A 93 -10.34 -18.13 8.47
C PRO A 93 -8.92 -18.59 8.76
N ALA A 94 -8.16 -18.92 7.71
CA ALA A 94 -6.79 -19.45 7.82
C ALA A 94 -5.73 -18.37 7.98
N VAL A 95 -6.02 -17.08 7.74
CA VAL A 95 -5.02 -16.01 7.73
C VAL A 95 -4.78 -15.49 9.14
N HIS A 96 -3.51 -15.47 9.53
CA HIS A 96 -3.03 -14.87 10.78
C HIS A 96 -2.48 -13.47 10.53
N GLU A 97 -1.56 -13.33 9.54
CA GLU A 97 -1.00 -12.03 9.14
C GLU A 97 -0.97 -11.92 7.62
N ALA A 98 -1.13 -10.70 7.13
CA ALA A 98 -1.07 -10.39 5.72
C ALA A 98 -0.22 -9.15 5.46
N CYS A 99 0.55 -9.18 4.38
CA CYS A 99 1.24 -8.02 3.83
C CYS A 99 1.09 -8.00 2.32
N VAL A 100 0.53 -6.93 1.80
CA VAL A 100 0.34 -6.73 0.37
C VAL A 100 1.40 -5.78 -0.18
N ILE A 101 2.02 -6.18 -1.27
CA ILE A 101 3.09 -5.43 -1.95
C ILE A 101 2.87 -5.39 -3.45
N ALA A 102 3.51 -4.41 -4.10
CA ALA A 102 3.63 -4.38 -5.55
C ALA A 102 4.77 -5.30 -6.00
N VAL A 103 4.56 -6.03 -7.09
CA VAL A 103 5.64 -6.71 -7.81
C VAL A 103 5.59 -6.33 -9.29
N PRO A 104 6.74 -6.17 -9.96
CA PRO A 104 6.80 -5.82 -11.37
C PRO A 104 6.08 -6.85 -12.26
N ASP A 105 5.38 -6.37 -13.27
CA ASP A 105 4.74 -7.19 -14.32
C ASP A 105 4.92 -6.53 -15.67
N VAL A 106 5.42 -7.29 -16.66
CA VAL A 106 5.74 -6.77 -17.99
C VAL A 106 4.51 -6.22 -18.74
N LYS A 107 3.33 -6.79 -18.50
CA LYS A 107 2.09 -6.41 -19.20
C LYS A 107 1.28 -5.35 -18.44
N ARG A 108 1.42 -5.29 -17.13
CA ARG A 108 0.54 -4.50 -16.24
C ARG A 108 1.26 -3.38 -15.52
N GLY A 109 2.58 -3.28 -15.64
CA GLY A 109 3.43 -2.45 -14.82
C GLY A 109 3.63 -3.09 -13.45
N GLU A 110 2.56 -3.26 -12.68
CA GLU A 110 2.60 -3.90 -11.37
C GLU A 110 1.47 -4.93 -11.18
N ASN A 111 1.75 -5.95 -10.39
CA ASN A 111 0.77 -6.90 -9.87
C ASN A 111 0.65 -6.79 -8.36
N VAL A 112 -0.54 -7.11 -7.87
CA VAL A 112 -0.82 -7.27 -6.44
C VAL A 112 -0.30 -8.64 -5.99
N MET A 113 0.65 -8.63 -5.06
CA MET A 113 1.15 -9.82 -4.38
C MET A 113 0.82 -9.74 -2.90
N VAL A 114 0.40 -10.87 -2.31
CA VAL A 114 0.19 -10.99 -0.87
C VAL A 114 1.11 -12.05 -0.27
N LEU A 115 1.78 -11.66 0.82
CA LEU A 115 2.51 -12.59 1.70
C LEU A 115 1.63 -12.87 2.92
N LEU A 116 1.41 -14.14 3.23
CA LEU A 116 0.49 -14.58 4.28
C LEU A 116 1.21 -15.47 5.29
N VAL A 117 0.96 -15.20 6.56
CA VAL A 117 1.21 -16.15 7.65
C VAL A 117 -0.11 -16.85 7.95
N LEU A 118 -0.12 -18.17 7.88
CA LEU A 118 -1.29 -18.96 8.22
C LEU A 118 -1.40 -19.20 9.72
N LYS A 119 -2.62 -19.28 10.23
CA LYS A 119 -2.88 -19.72 11.61
C LYS A 119 -2.42 -21.18 11.81
N PRO A 120 -2.02 -21.54 13.03
CA PRO A 120 -1.74 -22.95 13.36
C PRO A 120 -2.90 -23.85 12.94
N GLY A 121 -2.56 -24.99 12.32
CA GLY A 121 -3.55 -25.98 11.84
C GLY A 121 -4.03 -25.80 10.41
N PHE A 122 -3.73 -24.67 9.75
CA PHE A 122 -4.10 -24.47 8.34
C PHE A 122 -2.96 -24.70 7.35
N GLN A 123 -1.74 -24.94 7.85
CA GLN A 123 -0.58 -25.25 6.99
C GLN A 123 -0.81 -26.53 6.21
N GLY A 124 -0.65 -26.46 4.89
CA GLY A 124 -0.91 -27.56 3.96
C GLY A 124 -2.39 -27.89 3.71
N GLN A 125 -3.34 -27.16 4.33
CA GLN A 125 -4.78 -27.32 4.09
C GLN A 125 -5.36 -26.27 3.15
N VAL A 126 -4.63 -25.18 2.90
CA VAL A 126 -5.03 -24.08 2.03
C VAL A 126 -3.94 -23.86 1.01
N SER A 127 -4.28 -23.85 -0.26
CA SER A 127 -3.39 -23.54 -1.37
C SER A 127 -3.39 -22.05 -1.70
N GLU A 128 -2.35 -21.60 -2.42
CA GLU A 128 -2.29 -20.23 -2.96
C GLU A 128 -3.49 -19.94 -3.87
N GLN A 129 -3.93 -20.93 -4.65
CA GLN A 129 -5.08 -20.79 -5.53
C GLN A 129 -6.39 -20.62 -4.77
N ASP A 130 -6.57 -21.30 -3.63
CA ASP A 130 -7.75 -21.12 -2.78
C ASP A 130 -7.88 -19.68 -2.27
N ILE A 131 -6.76 -19.08 -1.87
CA ILE A 131 -6.72 -17.66 -1.46
C ILE A 131 -7.07 -16.73 -2.62
N ILE A 132 -6.52 -16.97 -3.82
CA ILE A 132 -6.82 -16.16 -5.01
C ILE A 132 -8.32 -16.24 -5.34
N ASP A 133 -8.88 -17.42 -5.36
CA ASP A 133 -10.29 -17.62 -5.72
C ASP A 133 -11.25 -17.08 -4.65
N TRP A 134 -10.89 -17.22 -3.39
CA TRP A 134 -11.60 -16.60 -2.28
C TRP A 134 -11.60 -15.06 -2.39
N SER A 135 -10.44 -14.48 -2.74
CA SER A 135 -10.27 -13.02 -2.90
C SER A 135 -11.15 -12.47 -4.03
N ARG A 136 -11.19 -13.17 -5.17
CA ARG A 136 -12.00 -12.77 -6.34
C ARG A 136 -13.49 -12.72 -6.08
N GLN A 137 -13.98 -13.44 -5.08
CA GLN A 137 -15.39 -13.42 -4.68
C GLN A 137 -15.74 -12.22 -3.78
N ARG A 138 -14.74 -11.55 -3.19
CA ARG A 138 -14.93 -10.50 -2.17
C ARG A 138 -14.46 -9.11 -2.58
N MET A 139 -13.64 -9.03 -3.60
CA MET A 139 -13.15 -7.76 -4.10
C MET A 139 -13.13 -7.70 -5.62
N ALA A 140 -13.01 -6.49 -6.17
CA ALA A 140 -12.89 -6.31 -7.60
C ALA A 140 -11.67 -7.08 -8.13
N VAL A 141 -11.80 -7.69 -9.32
CA VAL A 141 -10.79 -8.57 -9.92
C VAL A 141 -9.40 -7.92 -10.04
N TYR A 142 -9.35 -6.61 -10.25
CA TYR A 142 -8.08 -5.89 -10.35
C TYR A 142 -7.39 -5.68 -8.98
N LYS A 143 -8.14 -5.75 -7.86
CA LYS A 143 -7.64 -5.66 -6.49
C LYS A 143 -7.20 -7.04 -5.96
N ALA A 144 -7.83 -8.11 -6.42
CA ALA A 144 -7.51 -9.46 -5.97
C ALA A 144 -6.04 -9.80 -6.24
N PRO A 145 -5.31 -10.34 -5.24
CA PRO A 145 -3.93 -10.74 -5.44
C PRO A 145 -3.82 -11.78 -6.55
N ARG A 146 -2.80 -11.62 -7.38
CA ARG A 146 -2.46 -12.58 -8.45
C ARG A 146 -1.37 -13.54 -8.04
N ILE A 147 -0.61 -13.14 -7.04
CA ILE A 147 0.49 -13.90 -6.49
C ILE A 147 0.26 -13.98 -4.99
N VAL A 148 0.22 -15.19 -4.48
CA VAL A 148 0.13 -15.49 -3.06
C VAL A 148 1.42 -16.21 -2.66
N ARG A 149 1.96 -15.92 -1.50
CA ARG A 149 3.06 -16.67 -0.91
C ARG A 149 2.83 -16.87 0.58
N PHE A 150 2.92 -18.11 1.00
CA PHE A 150 2.95 -18.43 2.43
C PHE A 150 4.35 -18.26 2.98
N VAL A 151 4.45 -17.64 4.15
CA VAL A 151 5.69 -17.39 4.89
C VAL A 151 5.50 -17.73 6.36
N ASP A 152 6.58 -18.11 7.04
CA ASP A 152 6.51 -18.45 8.46
C ASP A 152 6.31 -17.22 9.35
N SER A 153 6.83 -16.07 8.94
CA SER A 153 6.69 -14.80 9.66
C SER A 153 6.89 -13.60 8.72
N LEU A 154 6.33 -12.45 9.11
CA LEU A 154 6.57 -11.16 8.46
C LEU A 154 7.58 -10.35 9.30
N PRO A 155 8.60 -9.72 8.66
CA PRO A 155 9.55 -8.87 9.37
C PRO A 155 8.85 -7.65 9.95
N LYS A 156 9.16 -7.33 11.21
CA LYS A 156 8.55 -6.22 11.95
C LYS A 156 9.61 -5.29 12.53
N SER A 157 9.25 -4.02 12.62
CA SER A 157 10.03 -3.04 13.39
C SER A 157 9.95 -3.32 14.89
N GLY A 158 10.79 -2.67 15.69
CA GLY A 158 10.71 -2.73 17.15
C GLY A 158 9.36 -2.26 17.74
N THR A 159 8.54 -1.56 16.97
CA THR A 159 7.17 -1.14 17.34
C THR A 159 6.09 -2.09 16.82
N GLY A 160 6.46 -3.24 16.24
CA GLY A 160 5.52 -4.24 15.73
C GLY A 160 4.95 -3.95 14.33
N LYS A 161 5.37 -2.88 13.64
CA LYS A 161 4.92 -2.58 12.28
C LYS A 161 5.61 -3.46 11.25
N ILE A 162 4.86 -4.05 10.33
CA ILE A 162 5.40 -4.85 9.22
C ILE A 162 6.30 -3.98 8.34
N LEU A 163 7.49 -4.47 8.05
CA LEU A 163 8.49 -3.82 7.20
C LEU A 163 8.23 -4.14 5.73
N TRP A 164 7.10 -3.67 5.22
CA TRP A 164 6.62 -3.97 3.87
C TRP A 164 7.63 -3.63 2.76
N ARG A 165 8.43 -2.55 2.93
CA ARG A 165 9.47 -2.18 1.94
C ARG A 165 10.54 -3.25 1.82
N GLN A 166 11.00 -3.79 2.94
CA GLN A 166 11.98 -4.87 2.95
C GLN A 166 11.43 -6.10 2.21
N LEU A 167 10.17 -6.45 2.43
CA LEU A 167 9.50 -7.55 1.72
C LEU A 167 9.43 -7.27 0.22
N GLN A 168 9.01 -6.06 -0.16
CA GLN A 168 8.92 -5.67 -1.57
C GLN A 168 10.29 -5.71 -2.27
N GLU A 169 11.35 -5.20 -1.65
CA GLU A 169 12.72 -5.24 -2.16
C GLU A 169 13.20 -6.68 -2.36
N GLN A 170 12.93 -7.56 -1.39
CA GLN A 170 13.27 -8.98 -1.47
C GLN A 170 12.55 -9.67 -2.64
N GLU A 171 11.26 -9.40 -2.82
CA GLU A 171 10.49 -9.99 -3.92
C GLU A 171 10.89 -9.44 -5.29
N HIS A 172 11.19 -8.14 -5.39
CA HIS A 172 11.75 -7.56 -6.62
C HIS A 172 13.10 -8.21 -7.01
N ALA A 173 13.98 -8.44 -6.03
CA ALA A 173 15.24 -9.13 -6.28
C ALA A 173 15.03 -10.57 -6.77
N ARG A 174 14.03 -11.29 -6.23
CA ARG A 174 13.69 -12.65 -6.68
C ARG A 174 13.15 -12.68 -8.10
N VAL A 175 12.24 -11.75 -8.45
CA VAL A 175 11.68 -11.66 -9.81
C VAL A 175 12.80 -11.35 -10.81
N ASN A 176 13.68 -10.41 -10.50
CA ASN A 176 14.80 -10.05 -11.37
C ASN A 176 15.80 -11.22 -11.56
N SER A 177 16.08 -11.99 -10.51
CA SER A 177 16.98 -13.15 -10.60
C SER A 177 16.38 -14.30 -11.42
N ALA A 178 15.07 -14.52 -11.33
CA ALA A 178 14.36 -15.51 -12.13
C ALA A 178 14.37 -15.13 -13.62
N SER A 179 14.11 -13.86 -13.95
CA SER A 179 14.12 -13.36 -15.33
C SER A 179 15.52 -13.42 -15.97
N ALA A 180 16.60 -13.28 -15.19
CA ALA A 180 17.98 -13.38 -15.67
C ALA A 180 18.41 -14.83 -16.00
N GLN A 181 17.71 -15.84 -15.45
CA GLN A 181 17.98 -17.27 -15.72
C GLN A 181 17.21 -17.83 -16.91
N GLU A 182 16.18 -17.12 -17.40
CA GLU A 182 15.35 -17.53 -18.55
C GLU A 182 15.82 -16.94 -19.89
N THR A 183 16.92 -16.18 -19.92
CA THR A 183 17.50 -15.70 -21.18
C THR A 183 18.57 -16.68 -21.64
N PRO A 184 18.34 -17.46 -22.73
CA PRO A 184 19.29 -18.43 -23.28
C PRO A 184 20.50 -17.76 -23.91
#